data_eec2e48e501ee5f9a342cd27d4c0b25b
#
_entry.id   eec2e48e501ee5f9a342cd27d4c0b25b
#
_cell.length_a   1.000
_cell.length_b   1.000
_cell.length_c   1.000
_cell.angle_alpha   90.00
_cell.angle_beta   90.00
_cell.angle_gamma   90.00
#
_symmetry.space_group_name_H-M   'P 1'
#
loop_
_entity.id
_entity.type
_entity.pdbx_description
1 polymer ?
#
loop_
_entity_poly.entity_id
_entity_poly.type
_entity_poly.pdbx_seq_one_letter_code
_entity_poly.pdbx_strand_id
1 'polypeptide(L)'
;MRQTPYSRPIDWVFPSIKLKGKQPRVANMLVSDHLRPAAVKAGVIAADWDGRFGFHNFRHSLASYLVRSKTDPKTVQALLRHSDVKTTLQLYSHSVSEDRMAAQGAMLQAILGSAADESGLRAD
;
A
#
# COMPACT_ATOMS: atom_id res chain seq x y z
N MET A 1 -24.82 2.84 -11.21
CA MET A 1 -24.45 1.59 -10.47
C MET A 1 -25.36 0.47 -10.94
N ARG A 2 -24.83 -0.63 -11.48
CA ARG A 2 -25.65 -1.80 -11.76
C ARG A 2 -26.07 -2.39 -10.41
N GLN A 3 -27.35 -2.35 -10.12
CA GLN A 3 -27.91 -3.01 -8.93
C GLN A 3 -27.68 -4.52 -9.07
N THR A 4 -27.06 -5.09 -8.07
CA THR A 4 -26.93 -6.56 -8.00
C THR A 4 -28.32 -7.15 -7.69
N PRO A 5 -28.66 -8.34 -8.19
CA PRO A 5 -29.93 -8.99 -7.86
C PRO A 5 -30.12 -9.30 -6.37
N TYR A 6 -29.04 -9.11 -5.57
CA TYR A 6 -28.99 -9.33 -4.12
C TYR A 6 -28.70 -8.00 -3.43
N SER A 7 -29.70 -7.17 -3.22
CA SER A 7 -29.56 -5.81 -2.64
C SER A 7 -30.48 -5.58 -1.43
N ARG A 8 -31.07 -6.63 -0.87
CA ARG A 8 -31.90 -6.55 0.33
C ARG A 8 -31.02 -6.37 1.59
N PRO A 9 -31.53 -5.78 2.67
CA PRO A 9 -30.80 -5.57 3.92
C PRO A 9 -30.22 -6.86 4.55
N ILE A 10 -30.81 -8.03 4.22
CA ILE A 10 -30.36 -9.34 4.70
C ILE A 10 -29.37 -10.03 3.76
N ASP A 11 -29.16 -9.49 2.56
CA ASP A 11 -28.25 -10.09 1.59
C ASP A 11 -26.79 -9.77 1.95
N TRP A 12 -25.88 -10.66 1.54
CA TRP A 12 -24.46 -10.43 1.70
C TRP A 12 -23.98 -9.26 0.86
N VAL A 13 -23.07 -8.43 1.36
CA VAL A 13 -22.45 -7.32 0.63
C VAL A 13 -21.74 -7.82 -0.65
N PHE A 14 -21.13 -9.01 -0.56
CA PHE A 14 -20.52 -9.70 -1.69
C PHE A 14 -21.11 -11.10 -1.84
N PRO A 15 -22.30 -11.22 -2.44
CA PRO A 15 -22.97 -12.50 -2.57
C PRO A 15 -22.31 -13.40 -3.61
N SER A 16 -22.31 -14.70 -3.36
CA SER A 16 -21.90 -15.69 -4.36
C SER A 16 -22.98 -15.87 -5.40
N ILE A 17 -22.70 -15.50 -6.64
CA ILE A 17 -23.62 -15.69 -7.77
C ILE A 17 -23.87 -17.19 -8.01
N LYS A 18 -22.82 -18.02 -7.92
CA LYS A 18 -22.92 -19.48 -8.09
C LYS A 18 -23.88 -20.12 -7.08
N LEU A 19 -23.94 -19.57 -5.87
CA LEU A 19 -24.80 -20.08 -4.81
C LEU A 19 -26.07 -19.24 -4.65
N LYS A 20 -26.49 -18.53 -5.70
CA LYS A 20 -27.73 -17.70 -5.73
C LYS A 20 -27.88 -16.79 -4.51
N GLY A 21 -26.77 -16.19 -4.06
CA GLY A 21 -26.77 -15.26 -2.93
C GLY A 21 -26.85 -15.89 -1.54
N LYS A 22 -26.96 -17.21 -1.41
CA LYS A 22 -27.08 -17.89 -0.12
C LYS A 22 -25.83 -17.81 0.78
N GLN A 23 -24.67 -17.56 0.19
CA GLN A 23 -23.39 -17.45 0.89
C GLN A 23 -22.57 -16.29 0.33
N PRO A 24 -21.62 -15.73 1.12
CA PRO A 24 -20.72 -14.72 0.62
C PRO A 24 -19.73 -15.32 -0.39
N ARG A 25 -19.16 -14.48 -1.25
CA ARG A 25 -18.02 -14.85 -2.09
C ARG A 25 -16.80 -15.15 -1.22
N VAL A 26 -16.10 -16.21 -1.57
CA VAL A 26 -14.83 -16.55 -0.92
C VAL A 26 -13.73 -15.60 -1.43
N ALA A 27 -13.03 -14.95 -0.50
CA ALA A 27 -12.02 -13.95 -0.83
C ALA A 27 -10.89 -14.51 -1.73
N ASN A 28 -10.43 -15.74 -1.47
CA ASN A 28 -9.39 -16.36 -2.30
C ASN A 28 -9.82 -16.56 -3.75
N MET A 29 -11.08 -16.93 -3.99
CA MET A 29 -11.61 -17.05 -5.36
C MET A 29 -11.69 -15.69 -6.07
N LEU A 30 -12.00 -14.60 -5.35
CA LEU A 30 -11.95 -13.27 -5.93
C LEU A 30 -10.53 -12.85 -6.31
N VAL A 31 -9.56 -13.24 -5.50
CA VAL A 31 -8.15 -12.98 -5.76
C VAL A 31 -7.67 -13.76 -6.97
N SER A 32 -7.89 -15.09 -7.01
CA SER A 32 -7.42 -15.95 -8.09
C SER A 32 -8.10 -15.65 -9.42
N ASP A 33 -9.43 -15.48 -9.41
CA ASP A 33 -10.22 -15.42 -10.63
C ASP A 33 -10.28 -14.01 -11.24
N HIS A 34 -10.09 -12.97 -10.41
CA HIS A 34 -10.28 -11.57 -10.86
C HIS A 34 -9.11 -10.66 -10.54
N LEU A 35 -8.66 -10.59 -9.27
CA LEU A 35 -7.67 -9.60 -8.87
C LEU A 35 -6.26 -9.89 -9.43
N ARG A 36 -5.81 -11.12 -9.32
CA ARG A 36 -4.49 -11.51 -9.82
C ARG A 36 -4.39 -11.37 -11.34
N PRO A 37 -5.33 -11.87 -12.17
CA PRO A 37 -5.31 -11.65 -13.61
C PRO A 37 -5.36 -10.16 -14.00
N ALA A 38 -6.15 -9.35 -13.29
CA ALA A 38 -6.21 -7.91 -13.51
C ALA A 38 -4.89 -7.21 -13.18
N ALA A 39 -4.22 -7.61 -12.09
CA ALA A 39 -2.92 -7.06 -11.69
C ALA A 39 -1.81 -7.40 -12.67
N VAL A 40 -1.81 -8.64 -13.22
CA VAL A 40 -0.89 -9.04 -14.30
C VAL A 40 -1.15 -8.21 -15.56
N LYS A 41 -2.41 -8.08 -15.97
CA LYS A 41 -2.80 -7.28 -17.14
C LYS A 41 -2.42 -5.79 -16.99
N ALA A 42 -2.48 -5.27 -15.78
CA ALA A 42 -2.09 -3.89 -15.46
C ALA A 42 -0.57 -3.71 -15.27
N GLY A 43 0.23 -4.77 -15.38
CA GLY A 43 1.68 -4.72 -15.17
C GLY A 43 2.11 -4.48 -13.71
N VAL A 44 1.20 -4.69 -12.75
CA VAL A 44 1.49 -4.52 -11.30
C VAL A 44 2.31 -5.68 -10.75
N ILE A 45 2.06 -6.89 -11.27
CA ILE A 45 2.82 -8.09 -10.96
C ILE A 45 3.16 -8.83 -12.25
N ALA A 46 4.28 -9.55 -12.26
CA ALA A 46 4.64 -10.42 -13.39
C ALA A 46 3.73 -11.67 -13.43
N ALA A 47 3.54 -12.23 -14.63
CA ALA A 47 2.66 -13.39 -14.82
C ALA A 47 3.18 -14.65 -14.07
N ASP A 48 4.50 -14.79 -13.98
CA ASP A 48 5.25 -15.87 -13.30
C ASP A 48 5.52 -15.58 -11.81
N TRP A 49 5.04 -14.42 -11.30
CA TRP A 49 5.27 -14.07 -9.89
C TRP A 49 4.52 -15.04 -8.96
N ASP A 50 5.26 -15.73 -8.10
CA ASP A 50 4.76 -16.75 -7.17
C ASP A 50 4.40 -16.19 -5.79
N GLY A 51 4.73 -14.93 -5.52
CA GLY A 51 4.47 -14.26 -4.26
C GLY A 51 2.98 -14.14 -3.90
N ARG A 52 2.71 -13.90 -2.63
CA ARG A 52 1.34 -13.66 -2.14
C ARG A 52 0.81 -12.34 -2.67
N PHE A 53 -0.34 -12.38 -3.32
CA PHE A 53 -1.06 -11.20 -3.78
C PHE A 53 -2.54 -11.32 -3.41
N GLY A 54 -3.09 -10.28 -2.83
CA GLY A 54 -4.50 -10.28 -2.41
C GLY A 54 -4.91 -9.00 -1.69
N PHE A 55 -6.07 -9.02 -1.04
CA PHE A 55 -6.63 -7.84 -0.35
C PHE A 55 -5.70 -7.25 0.72
N HIS A 56 -4.84 -8.08 1.31
CA HIS A 56 -3.88 -7.62 2.30
C HIS A 56 -2.83 -6.65 1.71
N ASN A 57 -2.44 -6.88 0.47
CA ASN A 57 -1.52 -5.99 -0.25
C ASN A 57 -2.13 -4.61 -0.48
N PHE A 58 -3.43 -4.53 -0.84
CA PHE A 58 -4.13 -3.25 -0.97
C PHE A 58 -4.22 -2.51 0.36
N ARG A 59 -4.49 -3.24 1.45
CA ARG A 59 -4.50 -2.67 2.80
C ARG A 59 -3.14 -2.10 3.18
N HIS A 60 -2.05 -2.83 2.91
CA HIS A 60 -0.69 -2.34 3.15
C HIS A 60 -0.33 -1.13 2.28
N SER A 61 -0.69 -1.17 1.00
CA SER A 61 -0.46 -0.03 0.10
C SER A 61 -1.20 1.22 0.56
N LEU A 62 -2.47 1.08 0.97
CA LEU A 62 -3.24 2.19 1.54
C LEU A 62 -2.61 2.70 2.83
N ALA A 63 -2.18 1.82 3.73
CA ALA A 63 -1.51 2.19 4.96
C ALA A 63 -0.23 3.00 4.68
N SER A 64 0.63 2.51 3.79
CA SER A 64 1.86 3.19 3.39
C SER A 64 1.59 4.54 2.73
N TYR A 65 0.57 4.63 1.89
CA TYR A 65 0.15 5.88 1.27
C TYR A 65 -0.29 6.91 2.32
N LEU A 66 -1.15 6.53 3.27
CA LEU A 66 -1.63 7.42 4.32
C LEU A 66 -0.49 7.93 5.21
N VAL A 67 0.47 7.06 5.55
CA VAL A 67 1.65 7.43 6.33
C VAL A 67 2.52 8.44 5.56
N ARG A 68 2.80 8.19 4.28
CA ARG A 68 3.56 9.12 3.41
C ARG A 68 2.84 10.45 3.23
N SER A 69 1.52 10.45 3.22
CA SER A 69 0.69 11.66 3.20
C SER A 69 0.65 12.39 4.55
N LYS A 70 1.44 11.95 5.53
CA LYS A 70 1.51 12.53 6.89
C LYS A 70 0.16 12.56 7.61
N THR A 71 -0.71 11.61 7.30
CA THR A 71 -1.99 11.44 7.99
C THR A 71 -1.75 11.05 9.45
N ASP A 72 -2.52 11.63 10.37
CA ASP A 72 -2.41 11.33 11.79
C ASP A 72 -2.54 9.82 12.11
N PRO A 73 -1.69 9.24 12.99
CA PRO A 73 -1.70 7.83 13.32
C PRO A 73 -3.04 7.28 13.82
N LYS A 74 -3.78 8.06 14.59
CA LYS A 74 -5.11 7.66 15.08
C LYS A 74 -6.11 7.52 13.93
N THR A 75 -6.05 8.45 12.99
CA THR A 75 -6.89 8.42 11.78
C THR A 75 -6.55 7.21 10.93
N VAL A 76 -5.26 6.91 10.72
CA VAL A 76 -4.83 5.70 10.00
C VAL A 76 -5.30 4.43 10.69
N GLN A 77 -5.15 4.35 12.02
CA GLN A 77 -5.63 3.22 12.81
C GLN A 77 -7.15 3.01 12.64
N ALA A 78 -7.93 4.08 12.73
CA ALA A 78 -9.38 4.03 12.60
C ALA A 78 -9.82 3.60 11.20
N LEU A 79 -9.25 4.20 10.14
CA LEU A 79 -9.55 3.88 8.74
C LEU A 79 -9.23 2.43 8.40
N LEU A 80 -8.09 1.94 8.89
CA LEU A 80 -7.65 0.58 8.65
C LEU A 80 -8.24 -0.43 9.63
N ARG A 81 -8.99 0.02 10.64
CA ARG A 81 -9.54 -0.84 11.70
C ARG A 81 -8.47 -1.76 12.31
N HIS A 82 -7.29 -1.20 12.57
CA HIS A 82 -6.24 -1.94 13.28
C HIS A 82 -6.63 -2.12 14.74
N SER A 83 -6.77 -3.37 15.17
CA SER A 83 -7.06 -3.71 16.58
C SER A 83 -5.88 -3.37 17.50
N ASP A 84 -4.65 -3.38 16.97
CA ASP A 84 -3.44 -3.06 17.69
C ASP A 84 -2.77 -1.80 17.09
N VAL A 85 -2.56 -0.81 17.94
CA VAL A 85 -1.83 0.43 17.64
C VAL A 85 -0.40 0.16 17.19
N LYS A 86 0.24 -0.90 17.71
CA LYS A 86 1.62 -1.26 17.34
C LYS A 86 1.79 -1.43 15.84
N THR A 87 0.82 -2.04 15.17
CA THR A 87 0.84 -2.24 13.71
C THR A 87 0.89 -0.91 12.96
N THR A 88 0.14 0.08 13.41
CA THR A 88 0.17 1.42 12.82
C THR A 88 1.48 2.14 13.10
N LEU A 89 1.98 2.08 14.36
CA LEU A 89 3.24 2.73 14.75
C LEU A 89 4.46 2.13 14.03
N GLN A 90 4.47 0.84 13.74
CA GLN A 90 5.54 0.21 12.95
C GLN A 90 5.63 0.78 11.54
N LEU A 91 4.49 1.08 10.90
CA LEU A 91 4.46 1.73 9.59
C LEU A 91 5.06 3.14 9.63
N TYR A 92 4.78 3.90 10.69
CA TYR A 92 5.35 5.24 10.88
C TYR A 92 6.84 5.20 11.18
N SER A 93 7.31 4.29 12.03
CA SER A 93 8.74 4.16 12.35
C SER A 93 9.57 3.82 11.11
N HIS A 94 9.05 2.98 10.22
CA HIS A 94 9.71 2.64 8.96
C HIS A 94 9.79 3.86 8.03
N SER A 95 8.70 4.60 7.87
CA SER A 95 8.67 5.82 7.05
C SER A 95 9.62 6.90 7.58
N VAL A 96 9.68 7.11 8.89
CA VAL A 96 10.58 8.10 9.50
C VAL A 96 12.06 7.72 9.30
N SER A 97 12.39 6.42 9.31
CA SER A 97 13.76 5.97 9.03
C SER A 97 14.16 6.20 7.59
N GLU A 98 13.28 5.98 6.62
CA GLU A 98 13.51 6.26 5.20
C GLU A 98 13.72 7.76 4.96
N ASP A 99 12.87 8.62 5.53
CA ASP A 99 12.98 10.08 5.41
C ASP A 99 14.29 10.59 6.01
N ARG A 100 14.75 10.03 7.14
CA ARG A 100 16.03 10.39 7.77
C ARG A 100 17.21 10.00 6.89
N MET A 101 17.22 8.80 6.33
CA MET A 101 18.28 8.34 5.44
C MET A 101 18.35 9.20 4.18
N ALA A 102 17.22 9.56 3.59
CA ALA A 102 17.16 10.44 2.43
C ALA A 102 17.69 11.85 2.76
N ALA A 103 17.30 12.41 3.90
CA ALA A 103 17.78 13.72 4.35
C ALA A 103 19.29 13.72 4.64
N GLN A 104 19.81 12.66 5.28
CA GLN A 104 21.25 12.51 5.50
C GLN A 104 22.02 12.38 4.20
N GLY A 105 21.52 11.63 3.23
CA GLY A 105 22.12 11.50 1.90
C GLY A 105 22.18 12.84 1.15
N ALA A 106 21.08 13.60 1.17
CA ALA A 106 21.02 14.92 0.54
C ALA A 106 21.99 15.92 1.21
N MET A 107 22.06 15.92 2.54
CA MET A 107 23.00 16.75 3.28
C MET A 107 24.47 16.41 2.96
N LEU A 108 24.79 15.12 2.92
CA LEU A 108 26.14 14.66 2.58
C LEU A 108 26.53 15.06 1.16
N GLN A 109 25.66 14.92 0.19
CA GLN A 109 25.88 15.37 -1.19
C GLN A 109 26.09 16.89 -1.28
N ALA A 110 25.32 17.68 -0.54
CA ALA A 110 25.47 19.13 -0.50
C ALA A 110 26.84 19.55 0.06
N ILE A 111 27.31 18.89 1.12
CA ILE A 111 28.61 19.17 1.73
C ILE A 111 29.77 18.75 0.80
N LEU A 112 29.69 17.55 0.22
CA LEU A 112 30.76 17.05 -0.67
C LEU A 112 30.78 17.79 -2.02
N GLY A 113 29.62 18.19 -2.55
CA GLY A 113 29.51 18.98 -3.75
C GLY A 113 30.11 20.38 -3.59
N SER A 114 29.88 21.02 -2.44
CA SER A 114 30.48 22.33 -2.11
C SER A 114 32.00 22.27 -1.95
N ALA A 115 32.54 21.17 -1.37
CA ALA A 115 33.96 20.97 -1.22
C ALA A 115 34.72 20.75 -2.55
N ALA A 116 34.03 20.21 -3.56
CA ALA A 116 34.61 20.01 -4.90
C ALA A 116 34.69 21.33 -5.68
N ASP A 117 33.81 22.26 -5.46
CA ASP A 117 33.79 23.56 -6.15
C ASP A 117 34.85 24.53 -5.57
N GLU A 118 35.17 24.45 -4.28
CA GLU A 118 36.27 25.26 -3.68
C GLU A 118 37.67 24.77 -4.07
N SER A 119 37.85 23.51 -4.46
CA SER A 119 39.16 22.99 -4.90
C SER A 119 39.49 23.37 -6.35
N GLY A 120 38.52 23.80 -7.14
CA GLY A 120 38.70 24.25 -8.53
C GLY A 120 39.19 25.69 -8.70
N LEU A 121 39.20 26.51 -7.64
CA LEU A 121 39.57 27.93 -7.72
C LEU A 121 41.02 28.27 -7.29
N ARG A 122 41.88 27.26 -7.10
CA ARG A 122 43.28 27.47 -6.77
C ARG A 122 44.20 26.80 -7.79
N ALA A 123 44.11 27.22 -9.03
CA ALA A 123 45.10 26.93 -10.05
C ALA A 123 45.12 28.09 -11.05
N ASP A 124 45.75 29.20 -10.64
CA ASP A 124 46.42 30.19 -11.47
C ASP A 124 47.46 30.92 -10.62
#